data_bd33fc34e11a53ad8acf0845bbb31106
#
_entry.id   bd33fc34e11a53ad8acf0845bbb31106
#
_cell.length_a   1.000
_cell.length_b   1.000
_cell.length_c   1.000
_cell.angle_alpha   90.00
_cell.angle_beta   90.00
_cell.angle_gamma   90.00
#
_symmetry.space_group_name_H-M   'P 1'
#
loop_
_entity.id
_entity.type
_entity.pdbx_description
1 polymer ?
#
loop_
_entity_poly.entity_id
_entity_poly.type
_entity_poly.pdbx_seq_one_letter_code
_entity_poly.pdbx_strand_id
1 'polypeptide(L)'
;MDLKTPQDTLEIDPIAMNVVNRVASGTHLGGDLKFEGGLLVQGEVSGDVRVNGHLIIWAGGVARGKIWVTGDLYLFGQLGAPTAGPQETTMKCMGMAYVANTGVATGTLMASRLKLYDGADLQGPFKTLKLADRVPVLNDIVAHKT
;
A
#
# COMPACT_ATOMS: atom_id res chain seq x y z
N MET A 1 16.00 26.65 -10.24
CA MET A 1 15.17 25.86 -10.83
C MET A 1 15.32 24.47 -10.36
N ASP A 2 14.35 23.81 -10.40
CA ASP A 2 14.38 22.52 -9.91
C ASP A 2 14.82 21.60 -10.92
N LEU A 3 15.76 20.82 -10.61
CA LEU A 3 16.26 19.91 -11.53
C LEU A 3 15.84 18.52 -11.29
N LYS A 4 14.95 18.29 -10.36
CA LYS A 4 14.49 16.96 -10.14
C LYS A 4 13.62 16.51 -11.21
N THR A 5 13.73 15.28 -11.61
CA THR A 5 12.84 14.71 -12.58
C THR A 5 11.63 14.12 -11.86
N PRO A 6 10.51 14.01 -12.51
CA PRO A 6 9.33 13.48 -11.87
C PRO A 6 9.50 12.09 -11.27
N GLN A 7 10.40 11.27 -11.80
CA GLN A 7 10.53 9.95 -11.27
C GLN A 7 11.28 9.91 -9.95
N ASP A 8 11.88 11.02 -9.53
CA ASP A 8 12.58 11.03 -8.26
C ASP A 8 11.65 11.39 -7.12
N THR A 9 10.43 11.80 -7.40
CA THR A 9 9.51 12.24 -6.38
C THR A 9 8.14 11.65 -6.64
N LEU A 10 7.56 11.09 -5.60
CA LEU A 10 6.18 10.60 -5.67
C LEU A 10 5.29 11.71 -5.14
N GLU A 11 4.35 12.16 -5.96
CA GLU A 11 3.42 13.20 -5.57
C GLU A 11 2.05 12.63 -5.37
N ILE A 12 1.32 13.17 -4.41
CA ILE A 12 -0.05 12.75 -4.17
C ILE A 12 -0.96 13.96 -4.23
N ASP A 13 -2.19 13.71 -4.64
CA ASP A 13 -3.22 14.73 -4.63
C ASP A 13 -4.42 14.11 -3.90
N PRO A 14 -4.59 14.37 -2.63
CA PRO A 14 -5.64 13.73 -1.85
C PRO A 14 -7.04 13.99 -2.40
N ILE A 15 -7.27 15.14 -2.99
CA ILE A 15 -8.59 15.43 -3.53
C ILE A 15 -8.84 14.57 -4.77
N ALA A 16 -7.90 14.53 -5.69
CA ALA A 16 -8.06 13.72 -6.89
C ALA A 16 -8.13 12.23 -6.57
N MET A 17 -7.46 11.81 -5.49
CA MET A 17 -7.46 10.43 -5.07
C MET A 17 -8.65 10.07 -4.19
N ASN A 18 -9.55 11.02 -3.95
CA ASN A 18 -10.72 10.77 -3.11
C ASN A 18 -10.34 10.33 -1.70
N VAL A 19 -9.36 10.97 -1.11
CA VAL A 19 -8.95 10.66 0.25
C VAL A 19 -9.87 11.41 1.20
N VAL A 20 -10.80 10.69 1.79
CA VAL A 20 -11.83 11.27 2.64
C VAL A 20 -11.72 10.82 4.09
N ASN A 21 -10.79 9.90 4.39
CA ASN A 21 -10.57 9.41 5.74
C ASN A 21 -9.13 9.70 6.15
N ARG A 22 -8.92 9.92 7.43
CA ARG A 22 -7.58 10.24 7.91
C ARG A 22 -7.37 9.72 9.32
N VAL A 23 -6.23 9.10 9.55
CA VAL A 23 -5.80 8.72 10.89
C VAL A 23 -4.68 9.69 11.24
N ALA A 24 -4.98 10.63 12.11
CA ALA A 24 -4.05 11.71 12.41
C ALA A 24 -2.85 11.23 13.21
N SER A 25 -1.79 12.00 13.16
CA SER A 25 -0.58 11.70 13.93
C SER A 25 -0.92 11.60 15.41
N GLY A 26 -0.39 10.60 16.08
CA GLY A 26 -0.68 10.34 17.47
C GLY A 26 -1.91 9.48 17.72
N THR A 27 -2.66 9.14 16.68
CA THR A 27 -3.84 8.29 16.82
C THR A 27 -3.47 6.85 16.50
N HIS A 28 -3.92 5.94 17.34
CA HIS A 28 -3.70 4.51 17.11
C HIS A 28 -5.05 3.84 17.03
N LEU A 29 -5.33 3.20 15.92
CA LEU A 29 -6.56 2.44 15.73
C LEU A 29 -6.22 0.98 15.53
N GLY A 30 -6.99 0.10 16.16
CA GLY A 30 -6.78 -1.34 16.01
C GLY A 30 -8.09 -2.09 15.91
N GLY A 31 -8.02 -3.33 15.51
CA GLY A 31 -9.19 -4.18 15.38
C GLY A 31 -9.62 -4.35 13.94
N ASP A 32 -10.92 -4.57 13.73
CA ASP A 32 -11.45 -4.72 12.38
C ASP A 32 -11.88 -3.35 11.91
N LEU A 33 -11.13 -2.80 10.96
CA LEU A 33 -11.35 -1.45 10.48
C LEU A 33 -11.72 -1.47 9.01
N LYS A 34 -12.73 -0.70 8.65
CA LYS A 34 -13.15 -0.61 7.26
C LYS A 34 -13.33 0.85 6.91
N PHE A 35 -12.73 1.28 5.82
CA PHE A 35 -12.81 2.65 5.36
C PHE A 35 -13.38 2.67 3.95
N GLU A 36 -14.40 3.50 3.74
CA GLU A 36 -14.94 3.73 2.40
C GLU A 36 -14.31 5.02 1.88
N GLY A 37 -13.74 4.94 0.70
CA GLY A 37 -12.97 6.04 0.15
C GLY A 37 -11.50 5.92 0.55
N GLY A 38 -10.68 6.81 0.07
CA GLY A 38 -9.25 6.77 0.36
C GLY A 38 -8.94 7.09 1.80
N LEU A 39 -7.83 6.57 2.29
CA LEU A 39 -7.40 6.74 3.66
C LEU A 39 -5.98 7.28 3.70
N LEU A 40 -5.77 8.33 4.48
CA LEU A 40 -4.45 8.85 4.76
C LEU A 40 -4.06 8.49 6.20
N VAL A 41 -2.97 7.77 6.38
CA VAL A 41 -2.51 7.33 7.68
C VAL A 41 -1.28 8.14 8.08
N GLN A 42 -1.42 8.99 9.10
CA GLN A 42 -0.33 9.74 9.67
C GLN A 42 0.00 9.22 11.07
N GLY A 43 -0.88 8.43 11.65
CA GLY A 43 -0.68 7.77 12.92
C GLY A 43 -0.44 6.27 12.70
N GLU A 44 -1.13 5.43 13.45
CA GLU A 44 -0.93 4.00 13.35
C GLU A 44 -2.25 3.27 13.20
N VAL A 45 -2.31 2.30 12.29
CA VAL A 45 -3.44 1.40 12.18
C VAL A 45 -2.93 -0.04 12.27
N SER A 46 -3.68 -0.91 12.92
CA SER A 46 -3.29 -2.30 13.04
C SER A 46 -4.53 -3.19 13.07
N GLY A 47 -4.35 -4.45 12.80
CA GLY A 47 -5.44 -5.41 12.84
C GLY A 47 -5.88 -5.80 11.43
N ASP A 48 -7.19 -5.95 11.22
CA ASP A 48 -7.72 -6.32 9.93
C ASP A 48 -8.27 -5.04 9.31
N VAL A 49 -7.53 -4.46 8.40
CA VAL A 49 -7.83 -3.14 7.85
C VAL A 49 -8.22 -3.27 6.39
N ARG A 50 -9.38 -2.75 6.04
CA ARG A 50 -9.84 -2.77 4.66
C ARG A 50 -10.09 -1.34 4.20
N VAL A 51 -9.50 -0.98 3.08
CA VAL A 51 -9.65 0.34 2.49
C VAL A 51 -10.25 0.19 1.10
N ASN A 52 -11.44 0.72 0.93
CA ASN A 52 -12.07 0.70 -0.39
C ASN A 52 -11.73 2.01 -1.08
N GLY A 53 -10.53 2.08 -1.60
CA GLY A 53 -9.99 3.27 -2.24
C GLY A 53 -8.47 3.21 -2.17
N HIS A 54 -7.83 4.36 -2.29
CA HIS A 54 -6.37 4.44 -2.21
C HIS A 54 -5.93 4.54 -0.76
N LEU A 55 -4.79 3.96 -0.45
CA LEU A 55 -4.22 4.05 0.89
C LEU A 55 -2.90 4.80 0.80
N ILE A 56 -2.77 5.85 1.60
CA ILE A 56 -1.54 6.62 1.69
C ILE A 56 -1.03 6.50 3.11
N ILE A 57 0.15 5.91 3.29
CA ILE A 57 0.80 5.83 4.60
C ILE A 57 1.87 6.91 4.58
N TRP A 58 1.61 8.01 5.29
CA TRP A 58 2.47 9.18 5.24
C TRP A 58 3.75 8.94 6.05
N ALA A 59 4.73 9.77 5.85
CA ALA A 59 5.97 9.69 6.62
C ALA A 59 5.62 9.78 8.11
N GLY A 60 6.09 8.83 8.88
CA GLY A 60 5.74 8.73 10.29
C GLY A 60 4.52 7.87 10.56
N GLY A 61 3.74 7.56 9.53
CA GLY A 61 2.60 6.67 9.70
C GLY A 61 3.04 5.21 9.68
N VAL A 62 2.26 4.35 10.31
CA VAL A 62 2.56 2.92 10.40
C VAL A 62 1.28 2.12 10.18
N ALA A 63 1.37 1.09 9.38
CA ALA A 63 0.27 0.16 9.18
C ALA A 63 0.76 -1.26 9.41
N ARG A 64 0.03 -2.02 10.22
CA ARG A 64 0.41 -3.40 10.56
C ARG A 64 -0.81 -4.30 10.55
N GLY A 65 -0.58 -5.58 10.39
CA GLY A 65 -1.63 -6.59 10.41
C GLY A 65 -2.01 -7.03 9.01
N LYS A 66 -3.29 -7.32 8.81
CA LYS A 66 -3.76 -7.73 7.49
C LYS A 66 -4.46 -6.56 6.88
N ILE A 67 -3.94 -6.08 5.75
CA ILE A 67 -4.44 -4.88 5.12
C ILE A 67 -4.84 -5.18 3.69
N TRP A 68 -6.02 -4.75 3.31
CA TRP A 68 -6.54 -4.95 1.97
C TRP A 68 -6.91 -3.60 1.40
N VAL A 69 -6.37 -3.27 0.23
CA VAL A 69 -6.60 -2.00 -0.44
C VAL A 69 -7.12 -2.29 -1.84
N THR A 70 -8.26 -1.73 -2.20
CA THR A 70 -8.82 -1.97 -3.52
C THR A 70 -8.23 -1.05 -4.58
N GLY A 71 -7.67 0.07 -4.17
CA GLY A 71 -7.01 1.00 -5.09
C GLY A 71 -5.50 0.83 -5.04
N ASP A 72 -4.79 1.93 -5.07
CA ASP A 72 -3.33 1.93 -5.05
C ASP A 72 -2.80 2.22 -3.66
N LEU A 73 -1.59 1.76 -3.40
CA LEU A 73 -0.90 2.02 -2.15
C LEU A 73 0.22 3.02 -2.40
N TYR A 74 0.30 4.04 -1.55
CA TYR A 74 1.36 5.04 -1.61
C TYR A 74 2.06 5.00 -0.25
N LEU A 75 3.24 4.40 -0.19
CA LEU A 75 3.95 4.17 1.06
C LEU A 75 5.08 5.16 1.22
N PHE A 76 4.89 6.14 2.09
CA PHE A 76 5.92 7.09 2.49
C PHE A 76 6.38 6.80 3.92
N GLY A 77 5.61 6.04 4.67
CA GLY A 77 5.91 5.68 6.05
C GLY A 77 6.32 4.23 6.15
N GLN A 78 5.76 3.50 7.11
CA GLN A 78 6.19 2.15 7.39
C GLN A 78 5.06 1.15 7.30
N LEU A 79 5.30 0.06 6.62
CA LEU A 79 4.40 -1.07 6.56
C LEU A 79 5.04 -2.21 7.35
N GLY A 80 4.40 -2.60 8.43
CA GLY A 80 4.93 -3.62 9.33
C GLY A 80 5.82 -3.02 10.41
N ALA A 81 6.47 -3.87 11.16
CA ALA A 81 7.39 -3.44 12.21
C ALA A 81 8.72 -4.12 12.00
N PRO A 82 9.83 -3.39 12.20
CA PRO A 82 11.15 -3.98 11.94
C PRO A 82 11.47 -5.20 12.77
N THR A 83 10.86 -5.30 13.96
CA THR A 83 11.13 -6.42 14.85
C THR A 83 10.19 -7.59 14.63
N ALA A 84 9.18 -7.43 13.79
CA ALA A 84 8.23 -8.50 13.53
C ALA A 84 8.63 -9.24 12.25
N GLY A 85 8.21 -10.46 12.11
CA GLY A 85 8.49 -11.21 10.89
C GLY A 85 7.60 -10.74 9.74
N PRO A 86 7.94 -11.10 8.51
CA PRO A 86 7.15 -10.68 7.35
C PRO A 86 5.71 -11.15 7.39
N GLN A 87 5.44 -12.29 8.04
CA GLN A 87 4.08 -12.77 8.10
C GLN A 87 3.23 -12.04 9.11
N GLU A 88 3.81 -11.18 9.94
CA GLU A 88 3.04 -10.41 10.89
C GLU A 88 2.24 -9.31 10.21
N THR A 89 2.65 -8.88 9.06
CA THR A 89 1.94 -7.87 8.30
C THR A 89 1.84 -8.32 6.86
N THR A 90 0.63 -8.32 6.34
CA THR A 90 0.38 -8.66 4.94
C THR A 90 -0.45 -7.56 4.32
N MET A 91 0.06 -6.97 3.26
CA MET A 91 -0.66 -5.94 2.51
C MET A 91 -1.06 -6.52 1.18
N LYS A 92 -2.36 -6.47 0.87
CA LYS A 92 -2.85 -6.90 -0.42
C LYS A 92 -3.44 -5.68 -1.11
N CYS A 93 -2.78 -5.23 -2.15
CA CYS A 93 -3.17 -4.05 -2.89
C CYS A 93 -3.62 -4.48 -4.27
N MET A 94 -4.85 -4.18 -4.63
CA MET A 94 -5.38 -4.62 -5.93
C MET A 94 -4.82 -3.81 -7.07
N GLY A 95 -4.35 -2.60 -6.80
CA GLY A 95 -3.75 -1.74 -7.80
C GLY A 95 -2.24 -1.77 -7.73
N MET A 96 -1.63 -0.62 -7.92
CA MET A 96 -0.19 -0.48 -7.94
C MET A 96 0.32 -0.05 -6.58
N ALA A 97 1.43 -0.61 -6.16
CA ALA A 97 2.07 -0.19 -4.91
C ALA A 97 3.25 0.71 -5.25
N TYR A 98 3.25 1.90 -4.67
CA TYR A 98 4.34 2.85 -4.83
C TYR A 98 5.06 2.96 -3.49
N VAL A 99 6.35 2.67 -3.47
CA VAL A 99 7.16 2.83 -2.25
C VAL A 99 8.07 4.03 -2.47
N ALA A 100 7.77 5.10 -1.76
CA ALA A 100 8.49 6.35 -1.90
C ALA A 100 9.86 6.28 -1.24
N ASN A 101 10.66 7.33 -1.42
CA ASN A 101 12.02 7.36 -0.90
C ASN A 101 12.10 7.22 0.61
N THR A 102 11.05 7.54 1.34
CA THR A 102 11.02 7.37 2.79
C THR A 102 10.24 6.13 3.20
N GLY A 103 9.72 5.38 2.24
CA GLY A 103 8.90 4.22 2.56
C GLY A 103 9.72 3.02 2.99
N VAL A 104 9.22 2.30 3.98
CA VAL A 104 9.84 1.09 4.49
C VAL A 104 8.78 0.01 4.55
N ALA A 105 8.99 -1.09 3.85
CA ALA A 105 8.07 -2.21 3.85
C ALA A 105 8.76 -3.42 4.43
N THR A 106 8.39 -3.80 5.66
CA THR A 106 8.99 -4.95 6.31
C THR A 106 8.09 -6.17 6.28
N GLY A 107 6.79 -5.98 5.95
CA GLY A 107 5.86 -7.11 5.85
C GLY A 107 5.81 -7.65 4.43
N THR A 108 4.88 -8.57 4.22
CA THR A 108 4.67 -9.11 2.88
C THR A 108 3.78 -8.16 2.10
N LEU A 109 4.23 -7.78 0.92
CA LEU A 109 3.50 -6.88 0.06
C LEU A 109 3.05 -7.62 -1.19
N MET A 110 1.75 -7.56 -1.48
CA MET A 110 1.20 -8.12 -2.71
C MET A 110 0.47 -7.03 -3.46
N ALA A 111 0.78 -6.88 -4.72
CA ALA A 111 0.12 -5.88 -5.56
C ALA A 111 0.17 -6.32 -7.01
N SER A 112 -0.61 -5.67 -7.85
CA SER A 112 -0.56 -5.99 -9.26
C SER A 112 0.78 -5.54 -9.84
N ARG A 113 1.29 -4.42 -9.38
CA ARG A 113 2.58 -3.89 -9.86
C ARG A 113 3.24 -3.13 -8.72
N LEU A 114 4.55 -3.00 -8.80
CA LEU A 114 5.32 -2.34 -7.78
C LEU A 114 6.23 -1.31 -8.42
N LYS A 115 6.28 -0.13 -7.85
CA LYS A 115 7.22 0.89 -8.25
C LYS A 115 8.00 1.37 -7.04
N LEU A 116 9.33 1.24 -7.10
CA LEU A 116 10.20 1.70 -6.04
C LEU A 116 10.89 2.97 -6.48
N TYR A 117 10.91 3.96 -5.60
CA TYR A 117 11.61 5.21 -5.85
C TYR A 117 12.98 5.14 -5.17
N ASP A 118 13.91 5.99 -5.59
CA ASP A 118 15.23 5.99 -4.98
C ASP A 118 15.12 6.20 -3.48
N GLY A 119 15.77 5.37 -2.71
CA GLY A 119 15.71 5.43 -1.27
C GLY A 119 14.67 4.52 -0.64
N ALA A 120 13.78 3.95 -1.44
CA ALA A 120 12.76 3.04 -0.92
C ALA A 120 13.41 1.80 -0.32
N ASP A 121 12.84 1.32 0.79
CA ASP A 121 13.38 0.19 1.51
C ASP A 121 12.36 -0.93 1.56
N LEU A 122 12.52 -1.91 0.72
CA LEU A 122 11.63 -3.07 0.67
C LEU A 122 12.36 -4.25 1.29
N GLN A 123 12.04 -4.56 2.53
CA GLN A 123 12.71 -5.61 3.28
C GLN A 123 11.96 -6.93 3.27
N GLY A 124 10.66 -6.87 3.20
CA GLY A 124 9.85 -8.07 3.18
C GLY A 124 9.66 -8.61 1.77
N PRO A 125 9.03 -9.76 1.63
CA PRO A 125 8.81 -10.34 0.32
C PRO A 125 7.75 -9.57 -0.46
N PHE A 126 7.90 -9.57 -1.77
CA PHE A 126 6.90 -8.99 -2.65
C PHE A 126 6.37 -10.07 -3.57
N LYS A 127 5.04 -10.10 -3.73
CA LYS A 127 4.40 -11.02 -4.65
C LYS A 127 3.50 -10.23 -5.57
N THR A 128 3.52 -10.59 -6.84
CA THR A 128 2.65 -9.96 -7.81
C THR A 128 1.30 -10.65 -7.79
N LEU A 129 0.24 -9.86 -7.73
CA LEU A 129 -1.11 -10.40 -7.85
C LEU A 129 -1.40 -10.59 -9.31
N LYS A 130 -1.65 -11.80 -9.68
CA LYS A 130 -1.98 -12.10 -11.08
C LYS A 130 -3.44 -11.83 -11.30
N LEU A 131 -3.78 -11.56 -12.53
CA LEU A 131 -5.17 -11.32 -12.90
C LEU A 131 -6.05 -12.48 -12.47
N ALA A 132 -5.56 -13.67 -12.61
CA ALA A 132 -6.34 -14.83 -12.23
C ALA A 132 -6.63 -14.90 -10.74
N ASP A 133 -5.81 -14.24 -9.92
CA ASP A 133 -6.06 -14.22 -8.49
C ASP A 133 -7.17 -13.25 -8.14
N ARG A 134 -7.46 -12.31 -9.01
CA ARG A 134 -8.48 -11.31 -8.75
C ARG A 134 -9.77 -11.63 -9.45
N VAL A 135 -9.69 -12.10 -10.68
CA VAL A 135 -10.86 -12.35 -11.49
C VAL A 135 -10.67 -13.63 -12.21
N PRO A 136 -11.58 -14.53 -12.12
CA PRO A 136 -11.49 -15.77 -12.86
C PRO A 136 -11.65 -15.40 -14.31
N VAL A 137 -10.71 -15.71 -15.11
CA VAL A 137 -10.75 -15.29 -16.44
C VAL A 137 -10.80 -16.38 -17.34
N LEU A 138 -11.84 -16.42 -18.10
CA LEU A 138 -11.98 -17.48 -18.86
C LEU A 138 -11.15 -17.39 -20.00
N ASN A 139 -10.94 -16.33 -20.48
CA ASN A 139 -10.26 -16.31 -21.63
C ASN A 139 -8.88 -16.46 -21.51
N ASP A 140 -8.39 -16.44 -20.44
CA ASP A 140 -7.08 -16.60 -20.27
C ASP A 140 -6.78 -17.82 -20.63
N ILE A 141 -7.74 -18.38 -20.75
CA ILE A 141 -7.59 -19.46 -20.96
C ILE A 141 -7.30 -19.47 -22.18
N VAL A 142 -7.69 -18.77 -22.71
CA VAL A 142 -7.47 -18.68 -23.81
C VAL A 142 -6.34 -18.25 -24.01
N ALA A 143 -6.17 -17.88 -23.72
CA ALA A 143 -5.14 -17.36 -23.97
C ALA A 143 -4.08 -17.83 -23.62
N HIS A 144 -4.13 -18.07 -23.50
CA HIS A 144 -3.37 -18.30 -23.25
C HIS A 144 -3.05 -19.25 -23.13
N LYS A 145 -3.42 -19.74 -23.31
CA LYS A 145 -3.35 -20.39 -23.32
C LYS A 145 -3.10 -20.58 -23.88
N THR A 146 -3.05 -20.61 -24.12
CA THR A 146 -2.86 -20.60 -24.56
C THR A 146 -2.60 -20.54 -24.65
#